data_08ed8e4577472b6c724338e465bb5abe
#
_entry.id   08ed8e4577472b6c724338e465bb5abe
#
_cell.length_a   1.000
_cell.length_b   1.000
_cell.length_c   1.000
_cell.angle_alpha   90.00
_cell.angle_beta   90.00
_cell.angle_gamma   90.00
#
_symmetry.space_group_name_H-M   'P 1'
#
loop_
_entity.id
_entity.type
_entity.pdbx_description
1 polymer ?
#
loop_
_entity_poly.entity_id
_entity_poly.type
_entity_poly.pdbx_seq_one_letter_code
_entity_poly.pdbx_strand_id
1 'polypeptide(L)'
;MLERSAPECTRGRIAFRRAERHPARSPVTRIPHEVHTSFPDPGRAARVRATGPAVDALFAEALGELGAPGLAYGVALDGELLHSGGCGVRDLESGVAPDADTAFRICSMTKSFVAVVVLSLRDEGRLDIDAPLAKLVPDLRALAEAGPDAPPVTVRQLLTMDAGLPQDDPWADRLMAEDNAWVSAELFARGATRSRAPGTAFEYSNYSWAALGRVVEAVTGQRHQDLVCERVLEPLGLRSTVWSAGDLPSERVATGYRPADDGFTPELPLADGGYFSALGGLYSNVRDLARWSGVFLDAEPPRDAPERAPVSRATLREMSRARSAFAPGVEWPSLAEPPGVIAGGYGYGLMIWHERDGQRHVGHPGGLPGFGTLMRWVPELGLSVILLANVTYAMCERPVRRALELVAREAALPRRAIRLDPGLLAARDAVDGLVRQWDDAAAARLFAPNVHLDRPLAERREELAALAERHGALARDGDVEAEDALRGSWRLQGERGHVELAITMAPTVPPLVETLSVESVLPPSGRLAELAAVAAQQASEPDAATLADLLAPAVDAAEALRALRVAAALYGPFGQPEPVAGEGEKETRLRLPGPRGDVELELELDATIGRLAKLILRPAPAT
;
A
#
# COMPACT_ATOMS: atom_id res chain seq x y z
N MET A 1 28.11 -9.37 -66.20
CA MET A 1 29.42 -8.85 -65.82
C MET A 1 29.22 -7.81 -64.74
N LEU A 2 29.84 -8.01 -63.68
CA LEU A 2 30.19 -7.23 -62.50
C LEU A 2 29.64 -7.86 -61.22
N GLU A 3 30.40 -8.86 -60.75
CA GLU A 3 30.45 -9.31 -59.37
C GLU A 3 30.91 -8.15 -58.46
N ARG A 4 30.23 -7.96 -57.38
CA ARG A 4 30.76 -7.21 -56.23
C ARG A 4 30.82 -8.16 -55.02
N SER A 5 32.05 -8.49 -54.68
CA SER A 5 32.49 -9.21 -53.51
C SER A 5 32.09 -8.46 -52.21
N ALA A 6 31.49 -9.21 -51.26
CA ALA A 6 31.29 -8.81 -49.90
C ALA A 6 32.61 -8.91 -49.09
N PRO A 7 32.88 -8.03 -48.13
CA PRO A 7 34.05 -8.14 -47.27
C PRO A 7 33.83 -9.21 -46.17
N GLU A 8 34.81 -10.10 -46.03
CA GLU A 8 34.94 -11.05 -44.92
C GLU A 8 35.06 -10.36 -43.56
N CYS A 9 34.14 -10.71 -42.68
CA CYS A 9 34.19 -10.32 -41.27
C CYS A 9 35.14 -11.27 -40.51
N THR A 10 36.38 -10.84 -40.27
CA THR A 10 37.35 -11.56 -39.44
C THR A 10 36.86 -11.65 -38.00
N ARG A 11 36.48 -12.86 -37.57
CA ARG A 11 36.19 -13.19 -36.17
C ARG A 11 37.46 -13.14 -35.33
N GLY A 12 37.69 -12.04 -34.64
CA GLY A 12 38.66 -11.93 -33.56
C GLY A 12 38.22 -12.82 -32.38
N ARG A 13 38.92 -13.93 -32.14
CA ARG A 13 38.78 -14.71 -30.92
C ARG A 13 39.31 -13.88 -29.75
N ILE A 14 38.41 -13.36 -28.91
CA ILE A 14 38.77 -12.84 -27.59
C ILE A 14 39.07 -14.04 -26.69
N ALA A 15 40.38 -14.26 -26.45
CA ALA A 15 40.84 -15.24 -25.48
C ALA A 15 40.52 -14.71 -24.07
N PHE A 16 39.52 -15.28 -23.40
CA PHE A 16 39.35 -15.10 -21.97
C PHE A 16 40.57 -15.70 -21.26
N ARG A 17 41.42 -14.82 -20.69
CA ARG A 17 42.41 -15.24 -19.69
C ARG A 17 41.65 -15.85 -18.52
N ARG A 18 42.01 -17.12 -18.18
CA ARG A 18 41.55 -17.74 -16.92
C ARG A 18 41.89 -16.78 -15.77
N ALA A 19 40.84 -16.29 -15.10
CA ALA A 19 41.00 -15.51 -13.88
C ALA A 19 41.76 -16.37 -12.85
N GLU A 20 42.83 -15.81 -12.34
CA GLU A 20 43.54 -16.35 -11.19
C GLU A 20 42.56 -16.51 -10.03
N ARG A 21 42.67 -17.61 -9.28
CA ARG A 21 41.83 -17.86 -8.11
C ARG A 21 42.03 -16.72 -7.13
N HIS A 22 41.00 -15.88 -6.96
CA HIS A 22 40.96 -14.92 -5.86
C HIS A 22 41.13 -15.67 -4.51
N PRO A 23 41.86 -15.09 -3.58
CA PRO A 23 41.94 -15.60 -2.19
C PRO A 23 40.52 -15.70 -1.63
N ALA A 24 40.30 -16.69 -0.76
CA ALA A 24 39.04 -16.98 -0.12
C ALA A 24 38.34 -15.68 0.29
N ARG A 25 37.11 -15.46 -0.25
CA ARG A 25 36.28 -14.34 0.14
C ARG A 25 36.15 -14.40 1.66
N SER A 26 36.52 -13.34 2.33
CA SER A 26 36.11 -13.10 3.72
C SER A 26 34.59 -13.38 3.80
N PRO A 27 34.10 -14.01 4.87
CA PRO A 27 32.69 -14.21 5.02
C PRO A 27 32.02 -12.84 4.80
N VAL A 28 31.16 -12.72 3.78
CA VAL A 28 30.33 -11.56 3.61
C VAL A 28 29.60 -11.43 4.92
N THR A 29 29.98 -10.45 5.71
CA THR A 29 29.22 -10.11 6.91
C THR A 29 27.83 -9.81 6.38
N ARG A 30 26.87 -10.74 6.56
CA ARG A 30 25.48 -10.46 6.27
C ARG A 30 25.16 -9.27 7.16
N ILE A 31 25.02 -8.10 6.56
CA ILE A 31 24.37 -6.98 7.25
C ILE A 31 23.02 -7.55 7.62
N PRO A 32 22.69 -7.67 8.91
CA PRO A 32 21.37 -8.14 9.30
C PRO A 32 20.39 -7.24 8.57
N HIS A 33 19.54 -7.78 7.69
CA HIS A 33 18.45 -7.04 7.06
C HIS A 33 17.36 -6.80 8.12
N GLU A 34 17.77 -6.25 9.24
CA GLU A 34 16.87 -5.75 10.26
C GLU A 34 16.47 -4.32 9.90
N VAL A 35 15.76 -4.16 8.80
CA VAL A 35 14.94 -2.96 8.64
C VAL A 35 13.78 -3.09 9.62
N HIS A 36 14.10 -2.95 10.93
CA HIS A 36 13.07 -2.94 11.97
C HIS A 36 12.32 -1.65 11.88
N THR A 37 11.11 -1.79 11.44
CA THR A 37 10.12 -0.76 11.61
C THR A 37 9.33 -1.10 12.88
N SER A 38 9.63 -0.47 13.97
CA SER A 38 8.85 -0.56 15.20
C SER A 38 7.84 0.58 15.26
N PHE A 39 6.80 0.41 16.04
CA PHE A 39 5.96 1.55 16.42
C PHE A 39 6.56 2.17 17.68
N PRO A 40 6.99 3.44 17.65
CA PRO A 40 7.67 4.06 18.79
C PRO A 40 6.73 4.38 19.96
N ASP A 41 5.41 4.28 19.75
CA ASP A 41 4.40 4.76 20.69
C ASP A 41 3.63 3.62 21.36
N PRO A 42 3.86 3.35 22.66
CA PRO A 42 3.15 2.33 23.41
C PRO A 42 1.68 2.69 23.70
N GLY A 43 1.30 3.98 23.60
CA GLY A 43 -0.06 4.47 23.89
C GLY A 43 -1.05 4.26 22.74
N ARG A 44 -0.61 3.83 21.56
CA ARG A 44 -1.44 3.73 20.35
C ARG A 44 -2.67 2.84 20.53
N ALA A 45 -2.54 1.70 21.22
CA ALA A 45 -3.67 0.80 21.46
C ALA A 45 -4.77 1.43 22.33
N ALA A 46 -4.40 2.19 23.35
CA ALA A 46 -5.37 2.89 24.19
C ALA A 46 -6.12 3.99 23.41
N ARG A 47 -5.41 4.73 22.53
CA ARG A 47 -6.05 5.74 21.70
C ARG A 47 -6.98 5.11 20.65
N VAL A 48 -6.60 3.99 20.05
CA VAL A 48 -7.51 3.25 19.15
C VAL A 48 -8.77 2.80 19.89
N ARG A 49 -8.66 2.25 21.10
CA ARG A 49 -9.85 1.89 21.89
C ARG A 49 -10.75 3.10 22.18
N ALA A 50 -10.16 4.28 22.38
CA ALA A 50 -10.92 5.50 22.63
C ALA A 50 -11.75 5.97 21.43
N THR A 51 -11.42 5.57 20.19
CA THR A 51 -12.23 5.87 19.00
C THR A 51 -13.51 5.03 18.90
N GLY A 52 -13.69 4.04 19.76
CA GLY A 52 -14.80 3.08 19.72
C GLY A 52 -16.17 3.73 19.49
N PRO A 53 -16.60 4.73 20.29
CA PRO A 53 -17.92 5.36 20.09
C PRO A 53 -18.11 6.00 18.71
N ALA A 54 -17.05 6.58 18.14
CA ALA A 54 -17.10 7.17 16.80
C ALA A 54 -17.18 6.08 15.69
N VAL A 55 -16.48 4.98 15.90
CA VAL A 55 -16.55 3.79 15.02
C VAL A 55 -17.94 3.17 15.07
N ASP A 56 -18.53 3.04 16.26
CA ASP A 56 -19.89 2.51 16.44
C ASP A 56 -20.93 3.37 15.70
N ALA A 57 -20.82 4.71 15.83
CA ALA A 57 -21.70 5.64 15.12
C ALA A 57 -21.57 5.52 13.59
N LEU A 58 -20.33 5.39 13.09
CA LEU A 58 -20.05 5.21 11.66
C LEU A 58 -20.71 3.92 11.11
N PHE A 59 -20.57 2.80 11.81
CA PHE A 59 -21.14 1.53 11.33
C PHE A 59 -22.65 1.44 11.54
N ALA A 60 -23.21 2.17 12.52
CA ALA A 60 -24.67 2.33 12.63
C ALA A 60 -25.25 3.09 11.40
N GLU A 61 -24.56 4.13 10.92
CA GLU A 61 -24.90 4.83 9.67
C GLU A 61 -24.74 3.89 8.46
N ALA A 62 -23.62 3.15 8.41
CA ALA A 62 -23.31 2.23 7.32
C ALA A 62 -24.34 1.11 7.16
N LEU A 63 -25.02 0.66 8.22
CA LEU A 63 -26.09 -0.34 8.14
C LEU A 63 -27.19 0.14 7.18
N GLY A 64 -27.61 1.40 7.28
CA GLY A 64 -28.59 2.00 6.39
C GLY A 64 -28.07 2.20 4.96
N GLU A 65 -26.80 2.62 4.81
CA GLU A 65 -26.18 2.80 3.49
C GLU A 65 -26.07 1.47 2.73
N LEU A 66 -25.74 0.37 3.43
CA LEU A 66 -25.60 -0.97 2.85
C LEU A 66 -26.96 -1.62 2.59
N GLY A 67 -28.04 -1.12 3.19
CA GLY A 67 -29.35 -1.75 3.14
C GLY A 67 -29.31 -3.19 3.61
N ALA A 68 -28.58 -3.50 4.70
CA ALA A 68 -28.39 -4.82 5.22
C ALA A 68 -29.27 -5.09 6.44
N PRO A 69 -29.77 -6.32 6.66
CA PRO A 69 -30.43 -6.66 7.92
C PRO A 69 -29.52 -6.53 9.13
N GLY A 70 -28.23 -6.85 8.97
CA GLY A 70 -27.24 -6.74 10.02
C GLY A 70 -25.81 -6.73 9.50
N LEU A 71 -24.92 -6.26 10.37
CA LEU A 71 -23.47 -6.25 10.13
C LEU A 71 -22.70 -6.43 11.43
N ALA A 72 -21.52 -7.05 11.35
CA ALA A 72 -20.52 -7.10 12.41
C ALA A 72 -19.23 -6.42 11.93
N TYR A 73 -18.55 -5.72 12.83
CA TYR A 73 -17.31 -5.02 12.51
C TYR A 73 -16.28 -5.11 13.62
N GLY A 74 -15.02 -4.85 13.24
CA GLY A 74 -13.93 -4.78 14.20
C GLY A 74 -12.78 -3.92 13.73
N VAL A 75 -12.11 -3.32 14.72
CA VAL A 75 -10.87 -2.57 14.57
C VAL A 75 -9.78 -3.31 15.32
N ALA A 76 -8.72 -3.66 14.62
CA ALA A 76 -7.59 -4.36 15.22
C ALA A 76 -6.27 -3.62 14.94
N LEU A 77 -5.32 -3.79 15.86
CA LEU A 77 -3.99 -3.23 15.79
C LEU A 77 -2.97 -4.38 15.95
N ASP A 78 -2.08 -4.55 14.96
CA ASP A 78 -1.11 -5.63 14.90
C ASP A 78 -1.74 -7.05 15.12
N GLY A 79 -2.99 -7.23 14.68
CA GLY A 79 -3.75 -8.46 14.81
C GLY A 79 -4.50 -8.61 16.14
N GLU A 80 -4.34 -7.72 17.11
CA GLU A 80 -5.14 -7.67 18.34
C GLU A 80 -6.45 -6.91 18.09
N LEU A 81 -7.59 -7.57 18.27
CA LEU A 81 -8.91 -6.93 18.18
C LEU A 81 -9.10 -5.98 19.37
N LEU A 82 -9.11 -4.68 19.11
CA LEU A 82 -9.19 -3.64 20.15
C LEU A 82 -10.61 -3.11 20.36
N HIS A 83 -11.42 -3.09 19.30
CA HIS A 83 -12.82 -2.71 19.34
C HIS A 83 -13.64 -3.52 18.37
N SER A 84 -14.89 -3.82 18.70
CA SER A 84 -15.81 -4.54 17.83
C SER A 84 -17.25 -4.28 18.22
N GLY A 85 -18.15 -4.41 17.29
CA GLY A 85 -19.57 -4.25 17.49
C GLY A 85 -20.39 -4.96 16.42
N GLY A 86 -21.70 -4.81 16.54
CA GLY A 86 -22.66 -5.25 15.54
C GLY A 86 -23.89 -4.37 15.56
N CYS A 87 -24.49 -4.20 14.38
CA CYS A 87 -25.71 -3.42 14.18
C CYS A 87 -26.75 -4.27 13.46
N GLY A 88 -28.03 -3.99 13.68
CA GLY A 88 -29.13 -4.75 13.10
C GLY A 88 -29.21 -6.18 13.66
N VAL A 89 -29.53 -7.16 12.82
CA VAL A 89 -29.77 -8.55 13.25
C VAL A 89 -28.99 -9.54 12.36
N ARG A 90 -28.41 -10.57 12.98
CA ARG A 90 -27.73 -11.65 12.24
C ARG A 90 -28.73 -12.59 11.56
N ASP A 91 -29.94 -12.62 12.09
CA ASP A 91 -31.04 -13.43 11.62
C ASP A 91 -32.38 -12.74 11.94
N LEU A 92 -33.24 -12.58 10.93
CA LEU A 92 -34.52 -11.86 11.06
C LEU A 92 -35.53 -12.61 11.90
N GLU A 93 -35.48 -13.96 11.96
CA GLU A 93 -36.39 -14.76 12.74
C GLU A 93 -36.07 -14.66 14.23
N SER A 94 -34.80 -14.77 14.58
CA SER A 94 -34.35 -14.69 15.98
C SER A 94 -34.31 -13.26 16.52
N GLY A 95 -34.15 -12.25 15.65
CA GLY A 95 -33.99 -10.86 16.04
C GLY A 95 -32.72 -10.53 16.81
N VAL A 96 -31.73 -11.43 16.84
CA VAL A 96 -30.49 -11.28 17.62
C VAL A 96 -29.46 -10.49 16.84
N ALA A 97 -28.85 -9.50 17.49
CA ALA A 97 -27.76 -8.72 16.89
C ALA A 97 -26.50 -9.59 16.67
N PRO A 98 -25.75 -9.32 15.59
CA PRO A 98 -24.43 -9.94 15.42
C PRO A 98 -23.40 -9.34 16.38
N ASP A 99 -22.31 -10.08 16.60
CA ASP A 99 -21.16 -9.68 17.40
C ASP A 99 -19.84 -10.12 16.75
N ALA A 100 -18.70 -9.91 17.44
CA ALA A 100 -17.37 -10.28 16.93
C ALA A 100 -17.19 -11.81 16.75
N ASP A 101 -18.03 -12.62 17.35
CA ASP A 101 -17.99 -14.09 17.30
C ASP A 101 -19.04 -14.67 16.34
N THR A 102 -19.91 -13.83 15.78
CA THR A 102 -20.88 -14.23 14.75
C THR A 102 -20.17 -14.51 13.43
N ALA A 103 -20.34 -15.72 12.91
CA ALA A 103 -19.76 -16.16 11.64
C ALA A 103 -20.63 -15.73 10.45
N PHE A 104 -20.01 -15.16 9.46
CA PHE A 104 -20.59 -14.84 8.16
C PHE A 104 -19.84 -15.60 7.07
N ARG A 105 -20.47 -15.87 5.94
CA ARG A 105 -19.72 -16.31 4.77
C ARG A 105 -18.81 -15.16 4.32
N ILE A 106 -17.49 -15.41 4.34
CA ILE A 106 -16.50 -14.35 4.05
C ILE A 106 -16.21 -14.17 2.56
N CYS A 107 -16.85 -14.98 1.73
CA CYS A 107 -16.79 -14.86 0.29
C CYS A 107 -15.33 -14.86 -0.22
N SER A 108 -15.00 -13.97 -1.14
CA SER A 108 -13.70 -13.91 -1.80
C SER A 108 -12.51 -13.66 -0.88
N MET A 109 -12.69 -13.26 0.37
CA MET A 109 -11.58 -13.26 1.33
C MET A 109 -10.95 -14.65 1.50
N THR A 110 -11.70 -15.73 1.21
CA THR A 110 -11.23 -17.12 1.14
C THR A 110 -9.99 -17.28 0.26
N LYS A 111 -9.88 -16.49 -0.81
CA LYS A 111 -8.78 -16.55 -1.77
C LYS A 111 -7.40 -16.38 -1.11
N SER A 112 -7.29 -15.52 -0.11
CA SER A 112 -6.03 -15.31 0.61
C SER A 112 -5.58 -16.56 1.38
N PHE A 113 -6.50 -17.35 1.91
CA PHE A 113 -6.21 -18.62 2.60
C PHE A 113 -5.73 -19.69 1.62
N VAL A 114 -6.42 -19.81 0.47
CA VAL A 114 -6.04 -20.76 -0.58
C VAL A 114 -4.69 -20.38 -1.19
N ALA A 115 -4.43 -19.09 -1.41
CA ALA A 115 -3.15 -18.60 -1.92
C ALA A 115 -1.97 -18.99 -1.02
N VAL A 116 -2.14 -18.92 0.31
CA VAL A 116 -1.12 -19.36 1.27
C VAL A 116 -0.81 -20.85 1.09
N VAL A 117 -1.81 -21.71 0.86
CA VAL A 117 -1.58 -23.13 0.59
C VAL A 117 -0.81 -23.33 -0.71
N VAL A 118 -1.20 -22.66 -1.81
CA VAL A 118 -0.49 -22.75 -3.09
C VAL A 118 0.96 -22.30 -2.96
N LEU A 119 1.20 -21.19 -2.25
CA LEU A 119 2.54 -20.65 -2.06
C LEU A 119 3.37 -21.48 -1.06
N SER A 120 2.75 -22.14 -0.09
CA SER A 120 3.48 -23.09 0.77
C SER A 120 4.03 -24.26 -0.03
N LEU A 121 3.28 -24.77 -1.02
CA LEU A 121 3.75 -25.81 -1.92
C LEU A 121 4.90 -25.34 -2.83
N ARG A 122 4.86 -24.07 -3.25
CA ARG A 122 5.97 -23.44 -3.96
C ARG A 122 7.22 -23.37 -3.08
N ASP A 123 7.09 -22.87 -1.86
CA ASP A 123 8.19 -22.67 -0.93
C ASP A 123 8.82 -24.02 -0.50
N GLU A 124 8.04 -25.10 -0.47
CA GLU A 124 8.49 -26.48 -0.30
C GLU A 124 9.17 -27.08 -1.55
N GLY A 125 9.18 -26.36 -2.68
CA GLY A 125 9.70 -26.86 -3.95
C GLY A 125 8.83 -27.94 -4.61
N ARG A 126 7.60 -28.13 -4.18
CA ARG A 126 6.64 -29.12 -4.72
C ARG A 126 5.83 -28.58 -5.89
N LEU A 127 5.76 -27.27 -6.04
CA LEU A 127 5.01 -26.57 -7.09
C LEU A 127 5.85 -25.43 -7.67
N ASP A 128 6.17 -25.52 -8.96
CA ASP A 128 6.70 -24.38 -9.71
C ASP A 128 5.53 -23.57 -10.29
N ILE A 129 5.25 -22.41 -9.69
CA ILE A 129 4.12 -21.57 -10.11
C ILE A 129 4.35 -20.88 -11.46
N ASP A 130 5.57 -20.88 -11.99
CA ASP A 130 5.95 -20.32 -13.29
C ASP A 130 5.98 -21.37 -14.41
N ALA A 131 5.88 -22.65 -14.06
CA ALA A 131 5.77 -23.71 -15.05
C ALA A 131 4.41 -23.62 -15.79
N PRO A 132 4.38 -24.00 -17.08
CA PRO A 132 3.14 -24.11 -17.83
C PRO A 132 2.12 -25.01 -17.11
N LEU A 133 0.91 -24.49 -16.88
CA LEU A 133 -0.16 -25.19 -16.17
C LEU A 133 -0.45 -26.59 -16.73
N ALA A 134 -0.44 -26.75 -18.07
CA ALA A 134 -0.66 -28.02 -18.75
C ALA A 134 0.39 -29.10 -18.43
N LYS A 135 1.60 -28.71 -17.98
CA LYS A 135 2.64 -29.64 -17.54
C LYS A 135 2.43 -30.14 -16.12
N LEU A 136 1.87 -29.28 -15.28
CA LEU A 136 1.60 -29.57 -13.87
C LEU A 136 0.32 -30.39 -13.69
N VAL A 137 -0.71 -30.01 -14.45
CA VAL A 137 -2.05 -30.61 -14.37
C VAL A 137 -2.57 -30.87 -15.79
N PRO A 138 -2.35 -32.07 -16.34
CA PRO A 138 -2.70 -32.38 -17.74
C PRO A 138 -4.18 -32.23 -18.09
N ASP A 139 -5.09 -32.44 -17.15
CA ASP A 139 -6.54 -32.24 -17.33
C ASP A 139 -6.94 -30.75 -17.42
N LEU A 140 -6.05 -29.82 -17.04
CA LEU A 140 -6.22 -28.39 -17.29
C LEU A 140 -5.60 -27.93 -18.62
N ARG A 141 -5.19 -28.84 -19.50
CA ARG A 141 -4.53 -28.49 -20.77
C ARG A 141 -5.38 -27.55 -21.63
N ALA A 142 -6.65 -27.85 -21.81
CA ALA A 142 -7.54 -27.03 -22.62
C ALA A 142 -7.73 -25.63 -22.03
N LEU A 143 -7.74 -25.51 -20.71
CA LEU A 143 -7.73 -24.23 -20.03
C LEU A 143 -6.39 -23.49 -20.18
N ALA A 144 -5.28 -24.20 -20.22
CA ALA A 144 -3.94 -23.62 -20.28
C ALA A 144 -3.56 -23.12 -21.69
N GLU A 145 -4.16 -23.65 -22.74
CA GLU A 145 -3.92 -23.24 -24.13
C GLU A 145 -4.60 -21.91 -24.42
N ALA A 146 -3.80 -20.92 -24.80
CA ALA A 146 -4.28 -19.55 -25.02
C ALA A 146 -4.19 -19.09 -26.49
N GLY A 147 -3.82 -20.01 -27.39
CA GLY A 147 -3.65 -19.75 -28.81
C GLY A 147 -2.18 -19.66 -29.25
N PRO A 148 -1.91 -19.59 -30.57
CA PRO A 148 -0.55 -19.69 -31.10
C PRO A 148 0.34 -18.48 -30.82
N ASP A 149 -0.24 -17.34 -30.50
CA ASP A 149 0.48 -16.07 -30.25
C ASP A 149 0.37 -15.62 -28.78
N ALA A 150 0.21 -16.58 -27.87
CA ALA A 150 0.13 -16.29 -26.44
C ALA A 150 1.01 -17.27 -25.64
N PRO A 151 1.65 -16.82 -24.56
CA PRO A 151 2.37 -17.72 -23.68
C PRO A 151 1.43 -18.72 -23.01
N PRO A 152 1.90 -19.93 -22.67
CA PRO A 152 1.11 -20.87 -21.88
C PRO A 152 0.75 -20.27 -20.52
N VAL A 153 -0.47 -20.51 -20.08
CA VAL A 153 -0.92 -20.07 -18.75
C VAL A 153 -0.14 -20.78 -17.66
N THR A 154 0.21 -20.05 -16.61
CA THR A 154 0.91 -20.53 -15.42
C THR A 154 0.02 -20.44 -14.17
N VAL A 155 0.41 -21.14 -13.10
CA VAL A 155 -0.26 -21.02 -11.79
C VAL A 155 -0.16 -19.58 -11.24
N ARG A 156 0.97 -18.90 -11.50
CA ARG A 156 1.13 -17.49 -11.15
C ARG A 156 0.04 -16.63 -11.75
N GLN A 157 -0.26 -16.78 -13.03
CA GLN A 157 -1.28 -16.01 -13.71
C GLN A 157 -2.70 -16.30 -13.20
N LEU A 158 -2.97 -17.52 -12.74
CA LEU A 158 -4.22 -17.81 -12.04
C LEU A 158 -4.29 -17.07 -10.69
N LEU A 159 -3.20 -17.07 -9.91
CA LEU A 159 -3.10 -16.37 -8.62
C LEU A 159 -3.23 -14.86 -8.74
N THR A 160 -2.73 -14.26 -9.83
CA THR A 160 -2.69 -12.81 -10.07
C THR A 160 -3.83 -12.31 -10.93
N MET A 161 -4.73 -13.21 -11.36
CA MET A 161 -5.90 -12.88 -12.18
C MET A 161 -5.54 -12.15 -13.49
N ASP A 162 -4.45 -12.57 -14.14
CA ASP A 162 -4.04 -12.12 -15.45
C ASP A 162 -3.90 -13.27 -16.48
N ALA A 163 -4.58 -14.39 -16.21
CA ALA A 163 -4.67 -15.52 -17.12
C ALA A 163 -5.56 -15.24 -18.37
N GLY A 164 -6.15 -14.06 -18.48
CA GLY A 164 -7.03 -13.67 -19.59
C GLY A 164 -8.43 -14.27 -19.51
N LEU A 165 -8.81 -14.86 -18.38
CA LEU A 165 -10.16 -15.37 -18.14
C LEU A 165 -11.10 -14.20 -17.81
N PRO A 166 -12.37 -14.21 -18.28
CA PRO A 166 -13.30 -13.12 -18.07
C PRO A 166 -13.77 -13.04 -16.62
N GLN A 167 -14.32 -11.86 -16.25
CA GLN A 167 -15.06 -11.71 -15.01
C GLN A 167 -16.32 -12.57 -15.04
N ASP A 168 -16.57 -13.32 -13.96
CA ASP A 168 -17.51 -14.43 -13.97
C ASP A 168 -18.34 -14.57 -12.67
N ASP A 169 -18.42 -13.51 -11.83
CA ASP A 169 -18.99 -13.60 -10.48
C ASP A 169 -20.38 -14.27 -10.43
N PRO A 170 -21.43 -13.79 -11.09
CA PRO A 170 -22.76 -14.38 -10.90
C PRO A 170 -22.86 -15.83 -11.37
N TRP A 171 -22.03 -16.25 -12.34
CA TRP A 171 -21.99 -17.58 -12.86
C TRP A 171 -21.21 -18.51 -11.92
N ALA A 172 -19.96 -18.16 -11.58
CA ALA A 172 -19.07 -18.96 -10.77
C ALA A 172 -19.58 -19.16 -9.34
N ASP A 173 -20.22 -18.13 -8.76
CA ASP A 173 -20.78 -18.20 -7.41
C ASP A 173 -21.85 -19.29 -7.23
N ARG A 174 -22.55 -19.64 -8.29
CA ARG A 174 -23.57 -20.70 -8.28
C ARG A 174 -23.00 -22.09 -8.51
N LEU A 175 -21.71 -22.22 -8.85
CA LEU A 175 -21.05 -23.51 -9.13
C LEU A 175 -20.34 -24.11 -7.91
N MET A 176 -20.41 -23.48 -6.74
CA MET A 176 -19.76 -24.00 -5.53
C MET A 176 -20.28 -25.38 -5.10
N ALA A 177 -21.51 -25.71 -5.47
CA ALA A 177 -22.13 -27.00 -5.18
C ALA A 177 -21.71 -28.13 -6.13
N GLU A 178 -21.15 -27.78 -7.29
CA GLU A 178 -20.83 -28.76 -8.32
C GLU A 178 -19.68 -29.67 -7.91
N ASP A 179 -19.83 -30.95 -8.21
CA ASP A 179 -18.79 -31.92 -7.87
C ASP A 179 -17.55 -31.78 -8.79
N ASN A 180 -16.43 -32.22 -8.28
CA ASN A 180 -15.14 -32.09 -8.97
C ASN A 180 -15.05 -32.89 -10.28
N ALA A 181 -15.79 -34.00 -10.39
CA ALA A 181 -15.81 -34.82 -11.60
C ALA A 181 -16.55 -34.07 -12.72
N TRP A 182 -17.70 -33.46 -12.39
CA TRP A 182 -18.44 -32.63 -13.33
C TRP A 182 -17.60 -31.40 -13.76
N VAL A 183 -16.99 -30.68 -12.81
CA VAL A 183 -16.14 -29.52 -13.11
C VAL A 183 -14.99 -29.91 -14.04
N SER A 184 -14.34 -31.05 -13.79
CA SER A 184 -13.24 -31.53 -14.63
C SER A 184 -13.72 -31.89 -16.04
N ALA A 185 -14.84 -32.61 -16.18
CA ALA A 185 -15.35 -33.08 -17.46
C ALA A 185 -16.00 -31.97 -18.29
N GLU A 186 -16.79 -31.11 -17.66
CA GLU A 186 -17.62 -30.14 -18.39
C GLU A 186 -16.98 -28.77 -18.53
N LEU A 187 -16.06 -28.40 -17.63
CA LEU A 187 -15.38 -27.10 -17.68
C LEU A 187 -13.90 -27.24 -18.06
N PHE A 188 -13.10 -27.94 -17.28
CA PHE A 188 -11.66 -27.95 -17.48
C PHE A 188 -11.25 -28.68 -18.78
N ALA A 189 -11.89 -29.81 -19.11
CA ALA A 189 -11.60 -30.55 -20.33
C ALA A 189 -12.02 -29.79 -21.60
N ARG A 190 -13.00 -28.90 -21.53
CA ARG A 190 -13.46 -28.08 -22.66
C ARG A 190 -12.66 -26.77 -22.82
N GLY A 191 -11.93 -26.36 -21.77
CA GLY A 191 -11.22 -25.09 -21.73
C GLY A 191 -12.11 -23.91 -21.40
N ALA A 192 -11.66 -22.70 -21.72
CA ALA A 192 -12.41 -21.47 -21.44
C ALA A 192 -12.27 -20.47 -22.59
N THR A 193 -13.36 -19.73 -22.85
CA THR A 193 -13.31 -18.53 -23.68
C THR A 193 -12.57 -17.44 -22.91
N ARG A 194 -11.68 -16.72 -23.59
CA ARG A 194 -10.88 -15.65 -22.99
C ARG A 194 -11.38 -14.30 -23.45
N SER A 195 -11.32 -13.36 -22.55
CA SER A 195 -11.56 -11.93 -22.84
C SER A 195 -10.29 -11.23 -23.32
N ARG A 196 -9.11 -11.76 -22.93
CA ARG A 196 -7.80 -11.16 -23.20
C ARG A 196 -6.74 -12.24 -23.38
N ALA A 197 -5.60 -11.88 -23.97
CA ALA A 197 -4.43 -12.75 -23.95
C ALA A 197 -3.84 -12.80 -22.51
N PRO A 198 -3.34 -13.98 -22.07
CA PRO A 198 -2.69 -14.09 -20.76
C PRO A 198 -1.52 -13.13 -20.58
N GLY A 199 -1.40 -12.55 -19.39
CA GLY A 199 -0.34 -11.61 -19.03
C GLY A 199 -0.50 -10.18 -19.58
N THR A 200 -1.64 -9.84 -20.20
CA THR A 200 -1.82 -8.50 -20.81
C THR A 200 -2.58 -7.52 -19.93
N ALA A 201 -3.45 -7.99 -19.05
CA ALA A 201 -4.20 -7.14 -18.13
C ALA A 201 -4.80 -7.96 -16.98
N PHE A 202 -5.03 -7.31 -15.87
CA PHE A 202 -5.84 -7.83 -14.78
C PHE A 202 -7.30 -7.97 -15.23
N GLU A 203 -7.91 -9.12 -14.93
CA GLU A 203 -9.34 -9.33 -15.01
C GLU A 203 -9.78 -10.34 -13.93
N TYR A 204 -10.68 -9.92 -13.05
CA TYR A 204 -11.10 -10.73 -11.91
C TYR A 204 -11.84 -11.98 -12.37
N SER A 205 -11.34 -13.17 -12.02
CA SER A 205 -11.93 -14.44 -12.42
C SER A 205 -11.95 -15.47 -11.29
N ASN A 206 -13.13 -15.94 -10.94
CA ASN A 206 -13.34 -17.02 -9.99
C ASN A 206 -12.99 -18.39 -10.60
N TYR A 207 -13.12 -18.54 -11.92
CA TYR A 207 -12.70 -19.75 -12.62
C TYR A 207 -11.20 -20.04 -12.43
N SER A 208 -10.37 -18.99 -12.34
CA SER A 208 -8.96 -19.13 -11.95
C SER A 208 -8.79 -19.84 -10.60
N TRP A 209 -9.64 -19.55 -9.64
CA TRP A 209 -9.55 -20.12 -8.29
C TRP A 209 -10.07 -21.55 -8.24
N ALA A 210 -11.08 -21.91 -9.02
CA ALA A 210 -11.47 -23.31 -9.19
C ALA A 210 -10.33 -24.15 -9.76
N ALA A 211 -9.63 -23.61 -10.77
CA ALA A 211 -8.44 -24.26 -11.33
C ALA A 211 -7.30 -24.38 -10.32
N LEU A 212 -7.09 -23.38 -9.42
CA LEU A 212 -6.13 -23.46 -8.33
C LEU A 212 -6.48 -24.56 -7.33
N GLY A 213 -7.77 -24.75 -7.02
CA GLY A 213 -8.24 -25.89 -6.21
C GLY A 213 -7.84 -27.24 -6.83
N ARG A 214 -7.99 -27.37 -8.14
CA ARG A 214 -7.57 -28.57 -8.89
C ARG A 214 -6.04 -28.73 -8.92
N VAL A 215 -5.28 -27.63 -9.05
CA VAL A 215 -3.80 -27.67 -8.97
C VAL A 215 -3.34 -28.21 -7.62
N VAL A 216 -3.90 -27.71 -6.53
CA VAL A 216 -3.57 -28.20 -5.18
C VAL A 216 -3.81 -29.69 -5.07
N GLU A 217 -4.97 -30.18 -5.49
CA GLU A 217 -5.29 -31.61 -5.43
C GLU A 217 -4.37 -32.44 -6.33
N ALA A 218 -4.05 -31.99 -7.56
CA ALA A 218 -3.15 -32.70 -8.47
C ALA A 218 -1.73 -32.87 -7.91
N VAL A 219 -1.23 -31.84 -7.21
CA VAL A 219 0.14 -31.83 -6.65
C VAL A 219 0.24 -32.62 -5.34
N THR A 220 -0.85 -32.68 -4.57
CA THR A 220 -0.80 -33.20 -3.20
C THR A 220 -1.59 -34.49 -2.99
N GLY A 221 -2.59 -34.77 -3.84
CA GLY A 221 -3.59 -35.79 -3.63
C GLY A 221 -4.63 -35.45 -2.56
N GLN A 222 -4.61 -34.24 -2.02
CA GLN A 222 -5.50 -33.73 -0.97
C GLN A 222 -6.34 -32.57 -1.49
N ARG A 223 -7.57 -32.42 -1.01
CA ARG A 223 -8.40 -31.27 -1.35
C ARG A 223 -7.82 -29.99 -0.77
N HIS A 224 -7.99 -28.85 -1.46
CA HIS A 224 -7.53 -27.57 -0.96
C HIS A 224 -8.17 -27.20 0.39
N GLN A 225 -9.42 -27.62 0.64
CA GLN A 225 -10.11 -27.41 1.92
C GLN A 225 -9.35 -28.06 3.08
N ASP A 226 -8.93 -29.31 2.90
CA ASP A 226 -8.22 -30.07 3.93
C ASP A 226 -6.87 -29.41 4.25
N LEU A 227 -6.15 -28.98 3.21
CA LEU A 227 -4.86 -28.30 3.38
C LEU A 227 -4.99 -26.88 3.98
N VAL A 228 -6.06 -26.15 3.69
CA VAL A 228 -6.33 -24.88 4.38
C VAL A 228 -6.56 -25.12 5.87
N CYS A 229 -7.35 -26.14 6.25
CA CYS A 229 -7.54 -26.50 7.66
C CYS A 229 -6.21 -26.86 8.32
N GLU A 230 -5.48 -27.82 7.76
CA GLU A 230 -4.23 -28.36 8.32
C GLU A 230 -3.12 -27.29 8.42
N ARG A 231 -2.93 -26.51 7.36
CA ARG A 231 -1.76 -25.61 7.24
C ARG A 231 -2.02 -24.21 7.73
N VAL A 232 -3.28 -23.75 7.73
CA VAL A 232 -3.61 -22.34 8.03
C VAL A 232 -4.49 -22.24 9.27
N LEU A 233 -5.68 -22.87 9.27
CA LEU A 233 -6.67 -22.61 10.32
C LEU A 233 -6.24 -23.17 11.68
N GLU A 234 -5.80 -24.42 11.72
CA GLU A 234 -5.37 -25.09 12.94
C GLU A 234 -4.12 -24.44 13.56
N PRO A 235 -3.02 -24.23 12.82
CA PRO A 235 -1.81 -23.62 13.38
C PRO A 235 -2.00 -22.20 13.90
N LEU A 236 -2.90 -21.42 13.27
CA LEU A 236 -3.19 -20.05 13.66
C LEU A 236 -4.33 -19.94 14.68
N GLY A 237 -4.97 -21.06 15.03
CA GLY A 237 -6.08 -21.11 15.97
C GLY A 237 -7.33 -20.35 15.51
N LEU A 238 -7.62 -20.36 14.21
CA LEU A 238 -8.79 -19.74 13.60
C LEU A 238 -9.99 -20.68 13.70
N ARG A 239 -10.51 -20.83 14.90
CA ARG A 239 -11.48 -21.90 15.23
C ARG A 239 -12.90 -21.65 14.75
N SER A 240 -13.24 -20.41 14.45
CA SER A 240 -14.54 -20.02 13.90
C SER A 240 -14.48 -19.84 12.37
N THR A 241 -13.34 -20.17 11.76
CA THR A 241 -13.16 -20.17 10.31
C THR A 241 -13.31 -21.60 9.81
N VAL A 242 -14.39 -21.85 9.06
CA VAL A 242 -14.82 -23.20 8.65
C VAL A 242 -15.32 -23.20 7.20
N TRP A 243 -15.35 -24.39 6.57
CA TRP A 243 -15.89 -24.54 5.21
C TRP A 243 -17.41 -24.71 5.19
N SER A 244 -18.01 -25.20 6.27
CA SER A 244 -19.45 -25.40 6.35
C SER A 244 -20.05 -24.69 7.57
N ALA A 245 -21.16 -23.98 7.37
CA ALA A 245 -21.92 -23.40 8.48
C ALA A 245 -22.35 -24.46 9.53
N GLY A 246 -22.54 -25.72 9.09
CA GLY A 246 -22.91 -26.85 9.96
C GLY A 246 -21.80 -27.25 10.94
N ASP A 247 -20.57 -26.80 10.75
CA ASP A 247 -19.44 -27.04 11.67
C ASP A 247 -19.44 -26.08 12.87
N LEU A 248 -20.34 -25.10 12.87
CA LEU A 248 -20.52 -24.13 13.94
C LEU A 248 -21.90 -24.26 14.61
N PRO A 249 -22.01 -23.85 15.88
CA PRO A 249 -23.33 -23.72 16.51
C PRO A 249 -24.22 -22.77 15.70
N SER A 250 -25.44 -23.15 15.39
CA SER A 250 -26.35 -22.38 14.53
C SER A 250 -26.61 -20.97 15.06
N GLU A 251 -26.59 -20.79 16.36
CA GLU A 251 -26.72 -19.49 17.04
C GLU A 251 -25.49 -18.59 16.86
N ARG A 252 -24.44 -19.08 16.23
CA ARG A 252 -23.22 -18.29 15.88
C ARG A 252 -23.12 -17.96 14.40
N VAL A 253 -24.06 -18.39 13.58
CA VAL A 253 -24.04 -18.19 12.13
C VAL A 253 -25.07 -17.14 11.72
N ALA A 254 -24.67 -16.20 10.88
CA ALA A 254 -25.56 -15.23 10.28
C ALA A 254 -26.30 -15.85 9.09
N THR A 255 -27.60 -15.59 8.98
CA THR A 255 -28.41 -15.91 7.81
C THR A 255 -28.16 -14.85 6.73
N GLY A 256 -27.86 -15.28 5.50
CA GLY A 256 -27.69 -14.39 4.35
C GLY A 256 -29.02 -14.04 3.72
N TYR A 257 -29.15 -12.78 3.25
CA TYR A 257 -30.38 -12.25 2.70
C TYR A 257 -30.18 -11.59 1.34
N ARG A 258 -31.25 -11.54 0.53
CA ARG A 258 -31.38 -10.67 -0.63
C ARG A 258 -32.49 -9.66 -0.40
N PRO A 259 -32.38 -8.44 -0.96
CA PRO A 259 -33.48 -7.49 -0.95
C PRO A 259 -34.72 -8.06 -1.64
N ALA A 260 -35.90 -7.72 -1.13
CA ALA A 260 -37.20 -8.05 -1.69
C ALA A 260 -38.12 -6.83 -1.58
N ASP A 261 -39.24 -6.81 -2.30
CA ASP A 261 -40.18 -5.67 -2.33
C ASP A 261 -40.64 -5.26 -0.92
N ASP A 262 -40.89 -6.24 -0.06
CA ASP A 262 -41.37 -6.05 1.31
C ASP A 262 -40.27 -6.26 2.39
N GLY A 263 -39.00 -6.00 2.06
CA GLY A 263 -37.89 -6.14 3.00
C GLY A 263 -36.80 -7.11 2.53
N PHE A 264 -36.62 -8.25 3.21
CA PHE A 264 -35.56 -9.20 2.91
C PHE A 264 -36.08 -10.63 2.85
N THR A 265 -35.55 -11.41 1.92
CA THR A 265 -35.80 -12.84 1.81
C THR A 265 -34.50 -13.59 2.08
N PRO A 266 -34.50 -14.67 2.90
CA PRO A 266 -33.33 -15.52 3.06
C PRO A 266 -32.81 -16.01 1.71
N GLU A 267 -31.49 -15.94 1.52
CA GLU A 267 -30.86 -16.43 0.29
C GLU A 267 -30.82 -17.96 0.34
N LEU A 268 -30.91 -18.57 -0.85
CA LEU A 268 -30.73 -20.01 -0.95
C LEU A 268 -29.32 -20.40 -0.47
N PRO A 269 -29.17 -21.41 0.39
CA PRO A 269 -27.87 -21.86 0.82
C PRO A 269 -27.00 -22.25 -0.38
N LEU A 270 -25.77 -21.73 -0.42
CA LEU A 270 -24.75 -22.19 -1.34
C LEU A 270 -24.04 -23.37 -0.69
N ALA A 271 -24.07 -24.53 -1.33
CA ALA A 271 -23.36 -25.70 -0.84
C ALA A 271 -21.83 -25.51 -0.95
N ASP A 272 -21.11 -26.24 -0.13
CA ASP A 272 -19.65 -26.18 -0.03
C ASP A 272 -19.06 -27.53 -0.46
N GLY A 273 -17.83 -27.53 -0.98
CA GLY A 273 -17.07 -28.78 -1.15
C GLY A 273 -16.41 -29.02 -2.50
N GLY A 274 -16.84 -28.35 -3.58
CA GLY A 274 -16.23 -28.49 -4.90
C GLY A 274 -14.99 -27.59 -5.08
N TYR A 275 -14.36 -27.66 -6.28
CA TYR A 275 -13.23 -26.78 -6.63
C TYR A 275 -13.57 -25.29 -6.55
N PHE A 276 -14.81 -24.92 -6.89
CA PHE A 276 -15.27 -23.54 -6.81
C PHE A 276 -15.34 -23.01 -5.38
N SER A 277 -15.33 -23.85 -4.34
CA SER A 277 -15.24 -23.35 -2.95
C SER A 277 -13.94 -22.57 -2.69
N ALA A 278 -12.87 -22.76 -3.48
CA ALA A 278 -11.65 -21.99 -3.41
C ALA A 278 -11.84 -20.49 -3.72
N LEU A 279 -12.90 -20.12 -4.43
CA LEU A 279 -13.23 -18.72 -4.70
C LEU A 279 -13.81 -17.98 -3.48
N GLY A 280 -14.56 -18.69 -2.57
CA GLY A 280 -15.38 -17.98 -1.58
C GLY A 280 -16.08 -18.85 -0.54
N GLY A 281 -15.67 -20.11 -0.32
CA GLY A 281 -16.42 -21.08 0.48
C GLY A 281 -16.35 -20.91 2.00
N LEU A 282 -15.36 -20.19 2.55
CA LEU A 282 -15.18 -20.09 4.00
C LEU A 282 -16.24 -19.21 4.69
N TYR A 283 -16.62 -19.65 5.89
CA TYR A 283 -17.25 -18.84 6.93
C TYR A 283 -16.18 -18.39 7.92
N SER A 284 -16.32 -17.21 8.49
CA SER A 284 -15.43 -16.70 9.54
C SER A 284 -16.12 -15.58 10.33
N ASN A 285 -15.46 -15.10 11.36
CA ASN A 285 -15.92 -13.99 12.19
C ASN A 285 -14.88 -12.87 12.29
N VAL A 286 -15.27 -11.77 12.89
CA VAL A 286 -14.40 -10.59 13.06
C VAL A 286 -13.13 -10.94 13.83
N ARG A 287 -13.21 -11.77 14.85
CA ARG A 287 -12.07 -12.13 15.71
C ARG A 287 -11.00 -12.93 14.98
N ASP A 288 -11.40 -13.93 14.20
CA ASP A 288 -10.47 -14.75 13.43
C ASP A 288 -9.85 -13.93 12.27
N LEU A 289 -10.64 -13.07 11.63
CA LEU A 289 -10.14 -12.19 10.55
C LEU A 289 -9.18 -11.11 11.07
N ALA A 290 -9.36 -10.62 12.29
CA ALA A 290 -8.39 -9.74 12.95
C ALA A 290 -7.03 -10.45 13.14
N ARG A 291 -7.05 -11.72 13.60
CA ARG A 291 -5.84 -12.55 13.68
C ARG A 291 -5.21 -12.80 12.31
N TRP A 292 -6.06 -13.09 11.31
CA TRP A 292 -5.60 -13.33 9.94
C TRP A 292 -4.91 -12.10 9.33
N SER A 293 -5.49 -10.91 9.45
CA SER A 293 -4.82 -9.66 9.03
C SER A 293 -3.52 -9.41 9.82
N GLY A 294 -3.50 -9.81 11.09
CA GLY A 294 -2.31 -9.73 11.95
C GLY A 294 -1.13 -10.57 11.45
N VAL A 295 -1.38 -11.69 10.78
CA VAL A 295 -0.32 -12.52 10.16
C VAL A 295 0.43 -11.73 9.08
N PHE A 296 -0.29 -10.98 8.26
CA PHE A 296 0.31 -10.13 7.22
C PHE A 296 0.99 -8.89 7.81
N LEU A 297 0.39 -8.27 8.83
CA LEU A 297 0.98 -7.14 9.53
C LEU A 297 2.27 -7.52 10.26
N ASP A 298 2.33 -8.73 10.83
CA ASP A 298 3.56 -9.27 11.43
C ASP A 298 4.65 -9.52 10.39
N ALA A 299 4.28 -9.78 9.14
CA ALA A 299 5.25 -10.04 8.07
C ALA A 299 5.92 -8.79 7.52
N GLU A 300 5.28 -7.62 7.63
CA GLU A 300 5.73 -6.39 6.95
C GLU A 300 7.14 -5.92 7.32
N PRO A 301 7.55 -5.82 8.58
CA PRO A 301 8.95 -5.50 8.84
C PRO A 301 9.81 -6.74 8.59
N PRO A 302 10.72 -6.72 7.58
CA PRO A 302 11.73 -7.75 7.44
C PRO A 302 12.55 -7.84 8.74
N ARG A 303 12.66 -9.04 9.29
CA ARG A 303 13.44 -9.27 10.51
C ARG A 303 13.91 -10.70 10.62
N ASP A 304 15.00 -10.91 11.34
CA ASP A 304 15.51 -12.23 11.69
C ASP A 304 14.81 -12.71 12.99
N ALA A 305 13.74 -13.46 12.81
CA ALA A 305 12.98 -14.05 13.91
C ALA A 305 12.30 -15.34 13.42
N PRO A 306 11.97 -16.29 14.32
CA PRO A 306 11.27 -17.52 13.93
C PRO A 306 9.98 -17.24 13.16
N GLU A 307 9.74 -18.02 12.12
CA GLU A 307 8.49 -17.97 11.36
C GLU A 307 7.37 -18.58 12.20
N ARG A 308 6.19 -17.97 12.15
CA ARG A 308 5.00 -18.41 12.89
C ARG A 308 3.83 -18.75 11.99
N ALA A 309 3.90 -18.31 10.73
CA ALA A 309 2.88 -18.57 9.72
C ALA A 309 3.23 -19.83 8.89
N PRO A 310 2.27 -20.40 8.18
CA PRO A 310 2.48 -21.55 7.30
C PRO A 310 3.43 -21.29 6.11
N VAL A 311 3.69 -20.03 5.82
CA VAL A 311 4.65 -19.57 4.81
C VAL A 311 5.58 -18.53 5.42
N SER A 312 6.72 -18.27 4.77
CA SER A 312 7.67 -17.26 5.24
C SER A 312 7.08 -15.85 5.24
N ARG A 313 7.61 -14.96 6.11
CA ARG A 313 7.26 -13.52 6.06
C ARG A 313 7.56 -12.92 4.69
N ALA A 314 8.61 -13.38 4.02
CA ALA A 314 8.93 -12.94 2.66
C ALA A 314 7.79 -13.27 1.69
N THR A 315 7.21 -14.46 1.77
CA THR A 315 6.07 -14.89 0.98
C THR A 315 4.81 -14.08 1.29
N LEU A 316 4.51 -13.81 2.57
CA LEU A 316 3.37 -12.96 2.96
C LEU A 316 3.53 -11.52 2.42
N ARG A 317 4.75 -10.95 2.48
CA ARG A 317 5.03 -9.66 1.84
C ARG A 317 4.90 -9.71 0.32
N GLU A 318 5.28 -10.82 -0.30
CA GLU A 318 5.08 -11.03 -1.74
C GLU A 318 3.59 -11.05 -2.11
N MET A 319 2.74 -11.69 -1.31
CA MET A 319 1.28 -11.70 -1.47
C MET A 319 0.67 -10.30 -1.41
N SER A 320 1.23 -9.44 -0.56
CA SER A 320 0.78 -8.07 -0.28
C SER A 320 1.34 -7.03 -1.26
N ARG A 321 1.85 -7.43 -2.41
CA ARG A 321 2.36 -6.55 -3.47
C ARG A 321 1.58 -6.76 -4.76
N ALA A 322 1.24 -5.66 -5.46
CA ALA A 322 0.60 -5.74 -6.76
C ALA A 322 1.50 -6.46 -7.77
N ARG A 323 0.95 -7.49 -8.41
CA ARG A 323 1.58 -8.27 -9.49
C ARG A 323 0.93 -8.00 -10.83
N SER A 324 -0.38 -7.80 -10.83
CA SER A 324 -1.15 -7.29 -11.96
C SER A 324 -1.79 -5.97 -11.56
N ALA A 325 -1.66 -4.95 -12.39
CA ALA A 325 -2.18 -3.62 -12.10
C ALA A 325 -3.66 -3.49 -12.47
N PHE A 326 -4.44 -2.79 -11.67
CA PHE A 326 -5.75 -2.32 -12.07
C PHE A 326 -5.59 -1.24 -13.15
N ALA A 327 -6.54 -1.18 -14.08
CA ALA A 327 -6.62 -0.02 -14.96
C ALA A 327 -6.82 1.24 -14.09
N PRO A 328 -6.01 2.31 -14.29
CA PRO A 328 -6.23 3.55 -13.56
C PRO A 328 -7.64 4.07 -13.82
N GLY A 329 -8.30 4.46 -12.77
CA GLY A 329 -9.66 4.98 -12.80
C GLY A 329 -9.81 6.24 -11.97
N VAL A 330 -10.91 6.96 -12.14
CA VAL A 330 -11.28 8.07 -11.28
C VAL A 330 -12.43 7.62 -10.41
N GLU A 331 -12.25 7.68 -9.11
CA GLU A 331 -13.29 7.46 -8.13
C GLU A 331 -13.93 8.79 -7.75
N TRP A 332 -15.27 8.82 -7.73
CA TRP A 332 -16.06 9.91 -7.17
C TRP A 332 -16.76 9.40 -5.91
N PRO A 333 -16.15 9.52 -4.74
CA PRO A 333 -16.69 8.95 -3.50
C PRO A 333 -18.06 9.52 -3.15
N SER A 334 -18.23 10.82 -3.37
CA SER A 334 -19.52 11.54 -3.26
C SER A 334 -19.40 12.90 -3.97
N LEU A 335 -20.53 13.61 -4.11
CA LEU A 335 -20.53 15.00 -4.61
C LEU A 335 -19.83 15.98 -3.66
N ALA A 336 -19.69 15.61 -2.40
CA ALA A 336 -19.03 16.41 -1.36
C ALA A 336 -17.52 16.12 -1.24
N GLU A 337 -17.05 15.03 -1.84
CA GLU A 337 -15.65 14.63 -1.81
C GLU A 337 -15.01 14.83 -3.21
N PRO A 338 -13.78 15.35 -3.28
CA PRO A 338 -13.11 15.50 -4.55
C PRO A 338 -12.82 14.13 -5.20
N PRO A 339 -12.80 14.06 -6.54
CA PRO A 339 -12.46 12.84 -7.24
C PRO A 339 -11.04 12.39 -6.89
N GLY A 340 -10.84 11.09 -6.80
CA GLY A 340 -9.54 10.45 -6.57
C GLY A 340 -9.13 9.58 -7.74
N VAL A 341 -7.83 9.37 -7.90
CA VAL A 341 -7.31 8.35 -8.80
C VAL A 341 -7.27 7.02 -8.07
N ILE A 342 -7.92 6.01 -8.64
CA ILE A 342 -7.75 4.63 -8.17
C ILE A 342 -6.43 4.13 -8.73
N ALA A 343 -5.49 3.84 -7.84
CA ALA A 343 -4.24 3.17 -8.16
C ALA A 343 -4.12 1.90 -7.33
N GLY A 344 -3.62 0.82 -7.94
CA GLY A 344 -3.45 -0.43 -7.22
C GLY A 344 -3.35 -1.62 -8.14
N GLY A 345 -3.53 -2.81 -7.56
CA GLY A 345 -3.44 -4.06 -8.30
C GLY A 345 -3.80 -5.27 -7.46
N TYR A 346 -3.59 -6.41 -8.03
CA TYR A 346 -3.83 -7.70 -7.40
C TYR A 346 -2.49 -8.40 -7.10
N GLY A 347 -2.33 -8.86 -5.88
CA GLY A 347 -1.22 -9.69 -5.45
C GLY A 347 -1.55 -11.18 -5.59
N TYR A 348 -1.25 -11.97 -4.56
CA TYR A 348 -1.69 -13.37 -4.51
C TYR A 348 -2.86 -13.51 -3.55
N GLY A 349 -4.09 -13.46 -4.09
CA GLY A 349 -5.32 -13.55 -3.30
C GLY A 349 -5.63 -12.31 -2.44
N LEU A 350 -5.00 -11.19 -2.73
CA LEU A 350 -5.16 -9.92 -2.06
C LEU A 350 -5.22 -8.77 -3.07
N MET A 351 -6.04 -7.79 -2.79
CA MET A 351 -6.05 -6.49 -3.48
C MET A 351 -5.15 -5.50 -2.74
N ILE A 352 -4.48 -4.67 -3.50
CA ILE A 352 -3.59 -3.60 -3.03
C ILE A 352 -4.12 -2.29 -3.58
N TRP A 353 -4.35 -1.31 -2.70
CA TRP A 353 -4.76 0.03 -3.07
C TRP A 353 -3.70 1.02 -2.59
N HIS A 354 -3.49 2.08 -3.35
CA HIS A 354 -2.70 3.23 -2.97
C HIS A 354 -3.66 4.42 -2.80
N GLU A 355 -3.79 4.87 -1.57
CA GLU A 355 -4.66 6.00 -1.22
C GLU A 355 -4.00 7.34 -1.56
N ARG A 356 -4.77 8.42 -1.50
CA ARG A 356 -4.31 9.77 -1.87
C ARG A 356 -3.15 10.28 -1.02
N ASP A 357 -3.08 9.87 0.22
CA ASP A 357 -2.02 10.20 1.17
C ASP A 357 -0.76 9.33 1.00
N GLY A 358 -0.70 8.54 -0.08
CA GLY A 358 0.39 7.62 -0.38
C GLY A 358 0.40 6.35 0.47
N GLN A 359 -0.59 6.14 1.37
CA GLN A 359 -0.66 4.93 2.15
C GLN A 359 -1.05 3.72 1.30
N ARG A 360 -0.39 2.61 1.54
CA ARG A 360 -0.72 1.34 0.93
C ARG A 360 -1.74 0.62 1.81
N HIS A 361 -2.89 0.32 1.23
CA HIS A 361 -3.88 -0.53 1.84
C HIS A 361 -3.85 -1.91 1.20
N VAL A 362 -4.01 -2.95 2.01
CA VAL A 362 -4.03 -4.35 1.58
C VAL A 362 -5.28 -5.02 2.14
N GLY A 363 -5.87 -5.94 1.41
CA GLY A 363 -7.04 -6.67 1.88
C GLY A 363 -7.75 -7.43 0.77
N HIS A 364 -8.98 -7.85 1.03
CA HIS A 364 -9.84 -8.41 0.00
C HIS A 364 -11.31 -8.18 0.33
N PRO A 365 -12.11 -7.63 -0.60
CA PRO A 365 -13.55 -7.61 -0.47
C PRO A 365 -14.13 -9.02 -0.70
N GLY A 366 -15.35 -9.22 -0.25
CA GLY A 366 -16.09 -10.44 -0.48
C GLY A 366 -17.53 -10.16 -0.84
N GLY A 367 -18.02 -10.75 -1.91
CA GLY A 367 -19.41 -10.68 -2.33
C GLY A 367 -19.88 -12.05 -2.80
N LEU A 368 -21.02 -12.48 -2.29
CA LEU A 368 -21.76 -13.68 -2.69
C LEU A 368 -23.25 -13.44 -2.46
N PRO A 369 -24.13 -14.25 -3.07
CA PRO A 369 -25.52 -14.26 -2.64
C PRO A 369 -25.64 -14.43 -1.12
N GLY A 370 -26.32 -13.47 -0.48
CA GLY A 370 -26.54 -13.41 0.96
C GLY A 370 -25.52 -12.60 1.76
N PHE A 371 -24.34 -12.27 1.20
CA PHE A 371 -23.27 -11.66 1.98
C PHE A 371 -22.46 -10.64 1.20
N GLY A 372 -22.01 -9.61 1.91
CA GLY A 372 -20.98 -8.68 1.46
C GLY A 372 -20.01 -8.41 2.61
N THR A 373 -18.72 -8.48 2.35
CA THR A 373 -17.68 -8.45 3.40
C THR A 373 -16.43 -7.73 2.94
N LEU A 374 -15.62 -7.24 3.88
CA LEU A 374 -14.30 -6.70 3.60
C LEU A 374 -13.39 -6.84 4.82
N MET A 375 -12.18 -7.32 4.61
CA MET A 375 -11.06 -7.10 5.50
C MET A 375 -10.04 -6.19 4.81
N ARG A 376 -9.57 -5.15 5.48
CA ARG A 376 -8.60 -4.20 4.93
C ARG A 376 -7.67 -3.71 6.03
N TRP A 377 -6.38 -3.64 5.72
CA TRP A 377 -5.37 -3.17 6.67
C TRP A 377 -4.37 -2.22 6.02
N VAL A 378 -3.74 -1.41 6.87
CA VAL A 378 -2.70 -0.44 6.53
C VAL A 378 -1.39 -0.87 7.19
N PRO A 379 -0.45 -1.49 6.45
CA PRO A 379 0.79 -2.02 7.02
C PRO A 379 1.62 -0.97 7.75
N GLU A 380 1.66 0.25 7.22
CA GLU A 380 2.41 1.37 7.76
C GLU A 380 1.90 1.82 9.14
N LEU A 381 0.61 1.56 9.44
CA LEU A 381 -0.03 1.88 10.73
C LEU A 381 -0.21 0.65 11.63
N GLY A 382 -0.09 -0.57 11.09
CA GLY A 382 -0.46 -1.80 11.78
C GLY A 382 -1.96 -1.91 12.07
N LEU A 383 -2.78 -1.08 11.41
CA LEU A 383 -4.22 -0.96 11.62
C LEU A 383 -4.98 -1.86 10.65
N SER A 384 -6.01 -2.56 11.12
CA SER A 384 -6.95 -3.28 10.27
C SER A 384 -8.40 -3.03 10.68
N VAL A 385 -9.29 -3.04 9.68
CA VAL A 385 -10.75 -2.95 9.86
C VAL A 385 -11.40 -4.10 9.10
N ILE A 386 -12.34 -4.76 9.75
CA ILE A 386 -13.14 -5.85 9.21
C ILE A 386 -14.62 -5.43 9.24
N LEU A 387 -15.35 -5.71 8.17
CA LEU A 387 -16.80 -5.53 8.07
C LEU A 387 -17.43 -6.74 7.41
N LEU A 388 -18.45 -7.30 8.05
CA LEU A 388 -19.20 -8.47 7.59
C LEU A 388 -20.69 -8.10 7.60
N ALA A 389 -21.36 -8.17 6.46
CA ALA A 389 -22.78 -7.85 6.30
C ALA A 389 -23.54 -9.02 5.69
N ASN A 390 -24.76 -9.24 6.13
CA ASN A 390 -25.60 -10.36 5.72
C ASN A 390 -26.63 -9.98 4.62
N VAL A 391 -26.15 -9.23 3.61
CA VAL A 391 -26.93 -8.95 2.41
C VAL A 391 -26.12 -9.19 1.15
N THR A 392 -26.76 -9.69 0.12
CA THR A 392 -26.17 -10.01 -1.20
C THR A 392 -25.34 -8.86 -1.73
N TYR A 393 -24.01 -9.10 -1.95
CA TYR A 393 -23.04 -8.17 -2.55
C TYR A 393 -22.98 -6.78 -1.90
N ALA A 394 -23.14 -6.68 -0.56
CA ALA A 394 -22.97 -5.39 0.13
C ALA A 394 -21.62 -4.74 -0.17
N MET A 395 -21.64 -3.47 -0.55
CA MET A 395 -20.46 -2.69 -0.94
C MET A 395 -19.75 -2.12 0.29
N CYS A 396 -18.89 -2.93 0.92
CA CYS A 396 -18.23 -2.64 2.19
C CYS A 396 -17.04 -1.67 2.10
N GLU A 397 -16.58 -1.28 0.89
CA GLU A 397 -15.35 -0.51 0.68
C GLU A 397 -15.40 0.87 1.33
N ARG A 398 -16.47 1.61 1.10
CA ARG A 398 -16.62 2.98 1.61
C ARG A 398 -16.66 3.05 3.13
N PRO A 399 -17.52 2.28 3.84
CA PRO A 399 -17.53 2.30 5.31
C PRO A 399 -16.20 1.88 5.93
N VAL A 400 -15.53 0.85 5.38
CA VAL A 400 -14.24 0.38 5.90
C VAL A 400 -13.15 1.43 5.69
N ARG A 401 -13.07 2.09 4.52
CA ARG A 401 -12.13 3.17 4.28
C ARG A 401 -12.34 4.34 5.24
N ARG A 402 -13.60 4.80 5.39
CA ARG A 402 -13.96 5.86 6.37
C ARG A 402 -13.55 5.49 7.79
N ALA A 403 -13.73 4.22 8.20
CA ALA A 403 -13.33 3.76 9.52
C ALA A 403 -11.81 3.75 9.70
N LEU A 404 -11.03 3.31 8.70
CA LEU A 404 -9.56 3.38 8.72
C LEU A 404 -9.07 4.83 8.86
N GLU A 405 -9.59 5.74 8.04
CA GLU A 405 -9.26 7.18 8.09
C GLU A 405 -9.63 7.82 9.43
N LEU A 406 -10.83 7.51 9.96
CA LEU A 406 -11.30 7.99 11.25
C LEU A 406 -10.37 7.57 12.38
N VAL A 407 -10.09 6.26 12.46
CA VAL A 407 -9.25 5.71 13.54
C VAL A 407 -7.82 6.22 13.42
N ALA A 408 -7.24 6.26 12.21
CA ALA A 408 -5.89 6.76 12.01
C ALA A 408 -5.74 8.21 12.46
N ARG A 409 -6.71 9.07 12.11
CA ARG A 409 -6.73 10.49 12.48
C ARG A 409 -7.00 10.71 13.96
N GLU A 410 -8.07 10.14 14.53
CA GLU A 410 -8.46 10.42 15.92
C GLU A 410 -7.51 9.79 16.94
N ALA A 411 -6.96 8.61 16.62
CA ALA A 411 -5.93 8.00 17.45
C ALA A 411 -4.53 8.58 17.19
N ALA A 412 -4.38 9.51 16.25
CA ALA A 412 -3.09 10.08 15.83
C ALA A 412 -2.03 8.97 15.69
N LEU A 413 -2.33 7.97 14.83
CA LEU A 413 -1.47 6.81 14.72
C LEU A 413 -0.16 7.17 14.00
N PRO A 414 0.99 6.96 14.65
CA PRO A 414 2.26 7.15 13.99
C PRO A 414 2.48 6.03 12.96
N ARG A 415 3.17 6.38 11.87
CA ARG A 415 3.70 5.38 10.94
C ARG A 415 4.80 4.54 11.64
N ARG A 416 5.09 3.35 11.11
CA ARG A 416 6.23 2.57 11.57
C ARG A 416 7.51 3.38 11.41
N ALA A 417 8.34 3.40 12.44
CA ALA A 417 9.66 4.02 12.35
C ALA A 417 10.59 3.16 11.48
N ILE A 418 11.28 3.78 10.54
CA ILE A 418 12.31 3.13 9.74
C ILE A 418 13.59 3.04 10.58
N ARG A 419 14.18 1.85 10.70
CA ARG A 419 15.50 1.71 11.31
C ARG A 419 16.56 2.16 10.31
N LEU A 420 17.24 3.22 10.66
CA LEU A 420 18.36 3.72 9.87
C LEU A 420 19.58 2.82 9.98
N ASP A 421 20.33 2.70 8.88
CA ASP A 421 21.64 2.05 8.90
C ASP A 421 22.60 2.83 9.83
N PRO A 422 23.40 2.15 10.66
CA PRO A 422 24.40 2.83 11.49
C PRO A 422 25.39 3.67 10.70
N GLY A 423 25.69 3.28 9.45
CA GLY A 423 26.52 4.05 8.53
C GLY A 423 25.90 5.38 8.15
N LEU A 424 24.57 5.43 7.95
CA LEU A 424 23.85 6.70 7.67
C LEU A 424 23.92 7.63 8.90
N LEU A 425 23.70 7.10 10.10
CA LEU A 425 23.80 7.90 11.32
C LEU A 425 25.22 8.45 11.55
N ALA A 426 26.24 7.63 11.27
CA ALA A 426 27.63 8.09 11.32
C ALA A 426 27.95 9.13 10.24
N ALA A 427 27.38 8.96 9.04
CA ALA A 427 27.54 9.92 7.94
C ALA A 427 26.85 11.25 8.26
N ARG A 428 25.64 11.24 8.83
CA ARG A 428 24.97 12.44 9.35
C ARG A 428 25.87 13.20 10.33
N ASP A 429 26.44 12.50 11.33
CA ASP A 429 27.30 13.13 12.33
C ASP A 429 28.58 13.72 11.69
N ALA A 430 29.12 13.05 10.67
CA ALA A 430 30.27 13.56 9.91
C ALA A 430 29.90 14.79 9.07
N VAL A 431 28.72 14.80 8.41
CA VAL A 431 28.23 15.98 7.68
C VAL A 431 28.04 17.17 8.61
N ASP A 432 27.42 16.97 9.79
CA ASP A 432 27.29 18.02 10.81
C ASP A 432 28.67 18.56 11.25
N GLY A 433 29.68 17.69 11.33
CA GLY A 433 31.06 18.08 11.59
C GLY A 433 31.62 18.99 10.48
N LEU A 434 31.41 18.62 9.22
CA LEU A 434 31.85 19.40 8.05
C LEU A 434 31.15 20.76 7.94
N VAL A 435 29.86 20.84 8.31
CA VAL A 435 29.11 22.10 8.37
C VAL A 435 29.70 23.06 9.41
N ARG A 436 30.07 22.52 10.59
CA ARG A 436 30.69 23.34 11.66
C ARG A 436 32.13 23.73 11.34
N GLN A 437 32.90 22.80 10.83
CA GLN A 437 34.30 22.99 10.48
C GLN A 437 34.69 21.99 9.39
N TRP A 438 35.00 22.50 8.22
CA TRP A 438 35.42 21.67 7.10
C TRP A 438 36.78 21.02 7.35
N ASP A 439 36.86 19.72 7.03
CA ASP A 439 38.09 18.91 7.05
C ASP A 439 38.15 18.09 5.74
N ASP A 440 39.14 18.38 4.89
CA ASP A 440 39.33 17.73 3.59
C ASP A 440 39.55 16.20 3.73
N ALA A 441 40.23 15.75 4.79
CA ALA A 441 40.46 14.34 5.01
C ALA A 441 39.21 13.60 5.50
N ALA A 442 38.36 14.26 6.28
CA ALA A 442 37.05 13.74 6.67
C ALA A 442 36.11 13.66 5.48
N ALA A 443 36.05 14.70 4.66
CA ALA A 443 35.24 14.74 3.45
C ALA A 443 35.63 13.65 2.44
N ALA A 444 36.94 13.45 2.22
CA ALA A 444 37.45 12.39 1.34
C ALA A 444 37.11 10.96 1.80
N ARG A 445 36.91 10.73 3.11
CA ARG A 445 36.47 9.44 3.65
C ARG A 445 34.97 9.25 3.65
N LEU A 446 34.21 10.34 3.71
CA LEU A 446 32.77 10.34 3.81
C LEU A 446 32.08 10.16 2.46
N PHE A 447 32.56 10.89 1.46
CA PHE A 447 31.89 10.98 0.17
C PHE A 447 32.32 9.89 -0.80
N ALA A 448 31.36 9.36 -1.55
CA ALA A 448 31.62 8.46 -2.67
C ALA A 448 32.27 9.24 -3.85
N PRO A 449 33.00 8.53 -4.75
CA PRO A 449 33.75 9.19 -5.82
C PRO A 449 32.91 10.10 -6.75
N ASN A 450 31.65 9.78 -6.98
CA ASN A 450 30.74 10.58 -7.80
C ASN A 450 30.54 12.00 -7.26
N VAL A 451 30.51 12.16 -5.92
CA VAL A 451 30.26 13.46 -5.28
C VAL A 451 31.28 14.52 -5.69
N HIS A 452 32.54 14.11 -5.95
CA HIS A 452 33.59 14.99 -6.42
C HIS A 452 33.49 15.31 -7.92
N LEU A 453 32.89 14.39 -8.70
CA LEU A 453 32.67 14.54 -10.12
C LEU A 453 31.46 15.43 -10.43
N ASP A 454 30.43 15.31 -9.59
CA ASP A 454 29.21 16.12 -9.72
C ASP A 454 29.45 17.56 -9.31
N ARG A 455 30.24 17.76 -8.23
CA ARG A 455 30.59 19.09 -7.73
C ARG A 455 31.92 19.03 -6.97
N PRO A 456 32.89 19.90 -7.32
CA PRO A 456 34.20 19.94 -6.65
C PRO A 456 34.07 20.17 -5.15
N LEU A 457 34.92 19.49 -4.35
CA LEU A 457 34.91 19.66 -2.90
C LEU A 457 35.17 21.10 -2.44
N ALA A 458 35.91 21.87 -3.20
CA ALA A 458 36.16 23.27 -2.89
C ALA A 458 34.86 24.10 -2.89
N GLU A 459 34.00 23.88 -3.87
CA GLU A 459 32.69 24.54 -3.96
C GLU A 459 31.76 24.09 -2.79
N ARG A 460 31.76 22.79 -2.44
CA ARG A 460 30.99 22.32 -1.29
C ARG A 460 31.48 22.90 0.03
N ARG A 461 32.78 23.04 0.17
CA ARG A 461 33.37 23.73 1.34
C ARG A 461 32.90 25.16 1.46
N GLU A 462 32.88 25.90 0.34
CA GLU A 462 32.40 27.29 0.29
C GLU A 462 30.90 27.35 0.63
N GLU A 463 30.11 26.45 0.07
CA GLU A 463 28.68 26.36 0.34
C GLU A 463 28.38 26.11 1.83
N LEU A 464 29.02 25.08 2.43
CA LEU A 464 28.81 24.76 3.84
C LEU A 464 29.35 25.86 4.77
N ALA A 465 30.46 26.48 4.44
CA ALA A 465 30.97 27.61 5.20
C ALA A 465 30.02 28.83 5.18
N ALA A 466 29.39 29.11 4.04
CA ALA A 466 28.42 30.19 3.92
C ALA A 466 27.15 30.00 4.77
N LEU A 467 26.83 28.77 5.17
CA LEU A 467 25.68 28.51 6.03
C LEU A 467 25.83 29.17 7.40
N ALA A 468 27.01 29.12 8.01
CA ALA A 468 27.27 29.74 9.29
C ALA A 468 27.15 31.29 9.23
N GLU A 469 27.56 31.90 8.11
CA GLU A 469 27.38 33.32 7.90
C GLU A 469 25.91 33.72 7.76
N ARG A 470 25.12 32.91 7.06
CA ARG A 470 23.69 33.16 6.81
C ARG A 470 22.83 32.93 8.04
N HIS A 471 23.03 31.83 8.74
CA HIS A 471 22.16 31.34 9.80
C HIS A 471 22.66 31.61 11.23
N GLY A 472 23.93 31.96 11.42
CA GLY A 472 24.58 31.97 12.73
C GLY A 472 25.05 30.57 13.15
N ALA A 473 25.18 30.36 14.45
CA ALA A 473 25.59 29.06 14.99
C ALA A 473 24.50 27.99 14.71
N LEU A 474 24.90 26.92 14.02
CA LEU A 474 23.99 25.83 13.66
C LEU A 474 24.06 24.70 14.67
N ALA A 475 22.90 24.25 15.17
CA ALA A 475 22.76 23.12 16.06
C ALA A 475 21.68 22.16 15.54
N ARG A 476 21.90 20.85 15.76
CA ARG A 476 20.91 19.83 15.36
C ARG A 476 19.58 20.06 16.08
N ASP A 477 18.49 19.99 15.30
CA ASP A 477 17.12 20.07 15.76
C ASP A 477 16.36 18.80 15.36
N GLY A 478 16.03 17.97 16.33
CA GLY A 478 15.35 16.69 16.13
C GLY A 478 16.24 15.53 15.65
N ASP A 479 15.56 14.45 15.33
CA ASP A 479 16.15 13.23 14.78
C ASP A 479 16.13 13.24 13.23
N VAL A 480 16.73 12.20 12.62
CA VAL A 480 16.66 12.02 11.18
C VAL A 480 15.26 11.58 10.77
N GLU A 481 14.68 12.28 9.83
CA GLU A 481 13.51 11.82 9.09
C GLU A 481 13.95 10.81 8.04
N ALA A 482 13.59 9.55 8.24
CA ALA A 482 14.00 8.44 7.41
C ALA A 482 13.07 8.29 6.19
N GLU A 483 13.62 8.32 4.99
CA GLU A 483 12.92 7.86 3.79
C GLU A 483 13.04 6.33 3.64
N ASP A 484 14.24 5.81 3.86
CA ASP A 484 14.54 4.38 4.00
C ASP A 484 15.78 4.17 4.89
N ALA A 485 16.32 2.95 4.94
CA ALA A 485 17.46 2.64 5.79
C ALA A 485 18.75 3.42 5.41
N LEU A 486 18.88 3.85 4.16
CA LEU A 486 20.05 4.49 3.58
C LEU A 486 19.82 5.93 3.10
N ARG A 487 18.61 6.46 3.27
CA ARG A 487 18.23 7.82 2.90
C ARG A 487 17.49 8.50 4.03
N GLY A 488 17.83 9.74 4.27
CA GLY A 488 17.14 10.53 5.27
C GLY A 488 17.59 11.97 5.28
N SER A 489 16.77 12.80 5.91
CA SER A 489 17.00 14.23 6.08
C SER A 489 16.96 14.61 7.56
N TRP A 490 17.55 15.74 7.87
CA TRP A 490 17.52 16.32 9.22
C TRP A 490 17.73 17.82 9.16
N ARG A 491 17.39 18.48 10.26
CA ARG A 491 17.45 19.93 10.40
C ARG A 491 18.60 20.37 11.28
N LEU A 492 19.26 21.44 10.87
CA LEU A 492 20.12 22.24 11.72
C LEU A 492 19.47 23.60 11.97
N GLN A 493 19.12 23.90 13.20
CA GLN A 493 18.53 25.17 13.60
C GLN A 493 19.63 26.21 13.80
N GLY A 494 19.47 27.37 13.19
CA GLY A 494 20.33 28.55 13.38
C GLY A 494 19.60 29.69 14.07
N GLU A 495 20.32 30.77 14.33
CA GLU A 495 19.76 32.02 14.87
C GLU A 495 18.77 32.67 13.89
N ARG A 496 19.00 32.50 12.61
CA ARG A 496 18.21 33.05 11.49
C ARG A 496 17.73 31.91 10.60
N GLY A 497 16.62 31.27 10.97
CA GLY A 497 16.07 30.15 10.22
C GLY A 497 16.83 28.83 10.46
N HIS A 498 16.74 27.92 9.51
CA HIS A 498 17.35 26.59 9.61
C HIS A 498 17.91 26.11 8.29
N VAL A 499 18.65 25.00 8.33
CA VAL A 499 19.19 24.31 7.16
C VAL A 499 18.63 22.90 7.16
N GLU A 500 17.99 22.49 6.06
CA GLU A 500 17.62 21.11 5.81
C GLU A 500 18.78 20.42 5.09
N LEU A 501 19.21 19.30 5.63
CA LEU A 501 20.23 18.43 5.07
C LEU A 501 19.63 17.10 4.72
N ALA A 502 19.93 16.56 3.54
CA ALA A 502 19.53 15.24 3.14
C ALA A 502 20.70 14.48 2.54
N ILE A 503 20.84 13.20 2.89
CA ILE A 503 21.85 12.32 2.30
C ILE A 503 21.25 11.04 1.75
N THR A 504 21.87 10.53 0.69
CA THR A 504 21.70 9.18 0.20
C THR A 504 23.04 8.45 0.31
N MET A 505 23.00 7.20 0.76
CA MET A 505 24.19 6.36 0.88
C MET A 505 24.36 5.48 -0.36
N ALA A 506 25.58 5.42 -0.88
CA ALA A 506 25.94 4.51 -1.98
C ALA A 506 25.84 3.04 -1.55
N PRO A 507 25.54 2.11 -2.47
CA PRO A 507 25.44 0.67 -2.18
C PRO A 507 26.80 -0.02 -2.03
N THR A 508 27.76 0.66 -1.41
CA THR A 508 29.12 0.16 -1.12
C THR A 508 29.19 -0.49 0.27
N VAL A 509 30.27 -1.19 0.57
CA VAL A 509 30.52 -1.75 1.91
C VAL A 509 31.91 -1.31 2.37
N PRO A 510 32.02 -0.44 3.38
CA PRO A 510 30.92 0.28 4.05
C PRO A 510 30.20 1.28 3.10
N PRO A 511 28.96 1.68 3.41
CA PRO A 511 28.25 2.67 2.60
C PRO A 511 28.91 4.05 2.76
N LEU A 512 29.01 4.78 1.65
CA LEU A 512 29.52 6.15 1.58
C LEU A 512 28.40 7.08 1.14
N VAL A 513 28.50 8.37 1.46
CA VAL A 513 27.54 9.38 1.00
C VAL A 513 27.69 9.57 -0.50
N GLU A 514 26.66 9.27 -1.28
CA GLU A 514 26.63 9.49 -2.73
C GLU A 514 25.92 10.81 -3.14
N THR A 515 25.01 11.31 -2.28
CA THR A 515 24.41 12.63 -2.47
C THR A 515 24.37 13.37 -1.13
N LEU A 516 24.58 14.67 -1.19
CA LEU A 516 24.32 15.62 -0.10
C LEU A 516 23.55 16.80 -0.66
N SER A 517 22.29 16.94 -0.23
CA SER A 517 21.47 18.11 -0.49
C SER A 517 21.53 19.05 0.71
N VAL A 518 21.62 20.35 0.42
CA VAL A 518 21.66 21.42 1.42
C VAL A 518 20.64 22.46 1.02
N GLU A 519 19.61 22.64 1.82
CA GLU A 519 18.58 23.64 1.59
C GLU A 519 18.58 24.66 2.73
N SER A 520 18.88 25.91 2.38
CA SER A 520 18.88 27.03 3.32
C SER A 520 17.46 27.58 3.45
N VAL A 521 16.94 27.63 4.65
CA VAL A 521 15.57 28.09 4.95
C VAL A 521 15.64 29.32 5.82
N LEU A 522 15.53 30.49 5.20
CA LEU A 522 15.35 31.75 5.89
C LEU A 522 13.85 32.11 5.88
N PRO A 523 13.26 32.44 7.03
CA PRO A 523 11.88 32.90 7.04
C PRO A 523 11.71 34.15 6.20
N PRO A 524 10.54 34.34 5.55
CA PRO A 524 10.31 35.56 4.79
C PRO A 524 10.43 36.79 5.69
N SER A 525 11.09 37.81 5.16
CA SER A 525 11.36 39.05 5.92
C SER A 525 10.98 40.30 5.09
N GLY A 526 10.93 41.45 5.76
CA GLY A 526 10.60 42.71 5.10
C GLY A 526 9.26 42.66 4.36
N ARG A 527 9.24 43.20 3.14
CA ARG A 527 8.03 43.25 2.30
C ARG A 527 7.53 41.88 1.90
N LEU A 528 8.43 40.90 1.70
CA LEU A 528 8.03 39.54 1.36
C LEU A 528 7.23 38.87 2.52
N ALA A 529 7.58 39.14 3.79
CA ALA A 529 6.85 38.60 4.93
C ALA A 529 5.38 39.07 4.95
N GLU A 530 5.14 40.35 4.65
CA GLU A 530 3.79 40.91 4.58
C GLU A 530 2.97 40.24 3.47
N LEU A 531 3.55 40.12 2.28
CA LEU A 531 2.89 39.53 1.12
C LEU A 531 2.67 38.01 1.29
N ALA A 532 3.61 37.32 1.93
CA ALA A 532 3.53 35.89 2.21
C ALA A 532 2.38 35.58 3.20
N ALA A 533 2.20 36.41 4.21
CA ALA A 533 1.07 36.27 5.14
C ALA A 533 -0.28 36.44 4.41
N VAL A 534 -0.39 37.45 3.55
CA VAL A 534 -1.60 37.63 2.72
C VAL A 534 -1.80 36.47 1.75
N ALA A 535 -0.75 36.00 1.09
CA ALA A 535 -0.83 34.88 0.15
C ALA A 535 -1.27 33.58 0.85
N ALA A 536 -0.77 33.31 2.05
CA ALA A 536 -1.20 32.16 2.86
C ALA A 536 -2.68 32.25 3.26
N GLN A 537 -3.18 33.43 3.61
CA GLN A 537 -4.60 33.64 3.88
C GLN A 537 -5.43 33.40 2.61
N GLN A 538 -4.96 33.91 1.45
CA GLN A 538 -5.63 33.72 0.18
C GLN A 538 -5.65 32.25 -0.26
N ALA A 539 -4.76 31.40 0.23
CA ALA A 539 -4.83 29.97 -0.03
C ALA A 539 -6.07 29.32 0.61
N SER A 540 -6.53 29.84 1.76
CA SER A 540 -7.76 29.35 2.42
C SER A 540 -9.04 30.03 1.93
N GLU A 541 -8.96 31.34 1.71
CA GLU A 541 -10.11 32.19 1.36
C GLU A 541 -9.75 33.09 0.15
N PRO A 542 -9.76 32.54 -1.09
CA PRO A 542 -9.33 33.28 -2.27
C PRO A 542 -10.27 34.41 -2.69
N ASP A 543 -9.75 35.66 -2.71
CA ASP A 543 -10.45 36.86 -3.17
C ASP A 543 -9.75 37.51 -4.37
N ALA A 544 -10.52 37.81 -5.41
CA ALA A 544 -9.99 38.34 -6.67
C ALA A 544 -9.36 39.74 -6.57
N ALA A 545 -9.94 40.62 -5.73
CA ALA A 545 -9.44 41.99 -5.56
C ALA A 545 -8.11 41.99 -4.80
N THR A 546 -8.03 41.23 -3.71
CA THR A 546 -6.81 41.05 -2.92
C THR A 546 -5.68 40.46 -3.76
N LEU A 547 -5.95 39.46 -4.59
CA LEU A 547 -4.95 38.86 -5.49
C LEU A 547 -4.45 39.83 -6.56
N ALA A 548 -5.32 40.67 -7.12
CA ALA A 548 -4.91 41.69 -8.08
C ALA A 548 -3.98 42.72 -7.48
N ASP A 549 -4.13 43.06 -6.20
CA ASP A 549 -3.22 43.94 -5.45
C ASP A 549 -1.93 43.26 -5.01
N LEU A 550 -1.99 41.96 -4.72
CA LEU A 550 -0.87 41.15 -4.26
C LEU A 550 0.13 40.86 -5.38
N LEU A 551 -0.36 40.58 -6.59
CA LEU A 551 0.42 40.09 -7.71
C LEU A 551 0.96 41.22 -8.59
N ALA A 552 2.15 41.01 -9.17
CA ALA A 552 2.71 41.88 -10.18
C ALA A 552 1.86 41.83 -11.49
N PRO A 553 1.81 42.89 -12.30
CA PRO A 553 0.97 42.92 -13.53
C PRO A 553 1.28 41.82 -14.55
N ALA A 554 2.47 41.22 -14.49
CA ALA A 554 2.86 40.10 -15.36
C ALA A 554 2.28 38.74 -14.91
N VAL A 555 1.74 38.65 -13.71
CA VAL A 555 1.15 37.40 -13.16
C VAL A 555 -0.35 37.37 -13.40
N ASP A 556 -0.86 36.30 -14.01
CA ASP A 556 -2.29 36.14 -14.25
C ASP A 556 -3.07 35.89 -12.93
N ALA A 557 -3.64 36.97 -12.39
CA ALA A 557 -4.42 36.90 -11.17
C ALA A 557 -5.68 35.99 -11.27
N ALA A 558 -6.24 35.82 -12.46
CA ALA A 558 -7.39 34.95 -12.67
C ALA A 558 -6.98 33.47 -12.66
N GLU A 559 -5.82 33.14 -13.17
CA GLU A 559 -5.23 31.80 -13.07
C GLU A 559 -4.88 31.46 -11.62
N ALA A 560 -4.19 32.39 -10.92
CA ALA A 560 -3.86 32.25 -9.50
C ALA A 560 -5.13 32.03 -8.66
N LEU A 561 -6.19 32.79 -8.88
CA LEU A 561 -7.47 32.63 -8.20
C LEU A 561 -8.09 31.24 -8.43
N ARG A 562 -8.03 30.74 -9.66
CA ARG A 562 -8.54 29.40 -9.98
C ARG A 562 -7.73 28.33 -9.25
N ALA A 563 -6.39 28.42 -9.28
CA ALA A 563 -5.50 27.48 -8.60
C ALA A 563 -5.73 27.46 -7.09
N LEU A 564 -5.84 28.62 -6.45
CA LEU A 564 -6.10 28.75 -5.01
C LEU A 564 -7.47 28.18 -4.62
N ARG A 565 -8.53 28.45 -5.42
CA ARG A 565 -9.87 27.87 -5.19
C ARG A 565 -9.88 26.35 -5.29
N VAL A 566 -9.15 25.81 -6.26
CA VAL A 566 -9.00 24.35 -6.40
C VAL A 566 -8.24 23.78 -5.21
N ALA A 567 -7.13 24.40 -4.81
CA ALA A 567 -6.35 23.95 -3.66
C ALA A 567 -7.16 24.01 -2.34
N ALA A 568 -7.88 25.11 -2.10
CA ALA A 568 -8.75 25.24 -0.92
C ALA A 568 -9.83 24.16 -0.89
N ALA A 569 -10.46 23.86 -2.03
CA ALA A 569 -11.48 22.83 -2.14
C ALA A 569 -10.92 21.41 -1.98
N LEU A 570 -9.72 21.14 -2.50
CA LEU A 570 -9.11 19.81 -2.46
C LEU A 570 -8.41 19.51 -1.13
N TYR A 571 -7.72 20.48 -0.54
CA TYR A 571 -6.79 20.27 0.59
C TYR A 571 -7.17 21.06 1.85
N GLY A 572 -7.82 22.22 1.71
CA GLY A 572 -8.15 23.12 2.82
C GLY A 572 -9.23 22.61 3.81
N PRO A 573 -9.49 23.34 4.89
CA PRO A 573 -8.80 24.58 5.26
C PRO A 573 -7.36 24.35 5.68
N PHE A 574 -6.48 25.35 5.45
CA PHE A 574 -5.06 25.23 5.76
C PHE A 574 -4.74 25.74 7.17
N GLY A 575 -3.72 25.11 7.79
CA GLY A 575 -3.12 25.50 9.06
C GLY A 575 -2.15 26.68 8.94
N GLN A 576 -1.32 26.87 9.98
CA GLN A 576 -0.30 27.92 9.96
C GLN A 576 0.78 27.61 8.91
N PRO A 577 1.21 28.62 8.12
CA PRO A 577 2.24 28.44 7.13
C PRO A 577 3.61 28.19 7.78
N GLU A 578 4.36 27.23 7.26
CA GLU A 578 5.69 26.87 7.70
C GLU A 578 6.70 27.12 6.56
N PRO A 579 7.77 27.91 6.78
CA PRO A 579 8.82 28.07 5.77
C PRO A 579 9.54 26.74 5.54
N VAL A 580 9.64 26.30 4.29
CA VAL A 580 10.36 25.08 3.89
C VAL A 580 11.53 25.34 2.96
N ALA A 581 11.58 26.51 2.32
CA ALA A 581 12.72 27.03 1.57
C ALA A 581 12.63 28.54 1.44
N GLY A 582 13.75 29.23 1.20
CA GLY A 582 13.72 30.67 0.88
C GLY A 582 14.96 31.45 1.27
N GLU A 583 15.13 32.57 0.58
CA GLU A 583 16.21 33.53 0.77
C GLU A 583 15.78 34.80 1.56
N GLY A 584 14.79 34.69 2.41
CA GLY A 584 14.37 35.80 3.29
C GLY A 584 13.62 36.91 2.58
N GLU A 585 14.31 37.85 1.93
CA GLU A 585 13.69 39.05 1.32
C GLU A 585 13.24 38.86 -0.12
N LYS A 586 13.73 37.85 -0.83
CA LYS A 586 13.50 37.69 -2.28
C LYS A 586 12.45 36.67 -2.61
N GLU A 587 12.59 35.50 -2.03
CA GLU A 587 11.73 34.36 -2.29
C GLU A 587 11.51 33.52 -1.04
N THR A 588 10.38 32.80 -1.03
CA THR A 588 10.04 31.86 0.03
C THR A 588 9.15 30.76 -0.52
N ARG A 589 9.29 29.58 0.04
CA ARG A 589 8.36 28.48 -0.14
C ARG A 589 7.78 28.12 1.23
N LEU A 590 6.47 28.17 1.32
CA LEU A 590 5.71 27.90 2.54
C LEU A 590 4.96 26.58 2.37
N ARG A 591 5.03 25.70 3.36
CA ARG A 591 4.12 24.57 3.50
C ARG A 591 2.87 25.04 4.23
N LEU A 592 1.71 24.70 3.70
CA LEU A 592 0.40 24.96 4.27
C LEU A 592 -0.21 23.62 4.65
N PRO A 593 -0.18 23.23 5.93
CA PRO A 593 -0.76 21.98 6.40
C PRO A 593 -2.27 21.94 6.16
N GLY A 594 -2.78 20.87 5.55
CA GLY A 594 -4.20 20.69 5.29
C GLY A 594 -4.71 19.33 5.74
N PRO A 595 -6.00 19.21 6.10
CA PRO A 595 -6.58 17.97 6.61
C PRO A 595 -6.61 16.83 5.59
N ARG A 596 -6.39 17.14 4.32
CA ARG A 596 -6.39 16.18 3.19
C ARG A 596 -5.07 16.14 2.44
N GLY A 597 -4.00 16.62 3.05
CA GLY A 597 -2.66 16.74 2.51
C GLY A 597 -2.16 18.18 2.49
N ASP A 598 -0.85 18.33 2.54
CA ASP A 598 -0.21 19.64 2.56
C ASP A 598 -0.07 20.21 1.15
N VAL A 599 0.01 21.55 1.07
CA VAL A 599 0.26 22.30 -0.16
C VAL A 599 1.48 23.19 0.05
N GLU A 600 2.34 23.28 -0.95
CA GLU A 600 3.43 24.25 -0.97
C GLU A 600 3.05 25.48 -1.80
N LEU A 601 3.32 26.65 -1.21
CA LEU A 601 3.12 27.95 -1.81
C LEU A 601 4.48 28.58 -2.06
N GLU A 602 4.89 28.71 -3.33
CA GLU A 602 6.15 29.32 -3.76
C GLU A 602 5.91 30.76 -4.17
N LEU A 603 6.63 31.69 -3.53
CA LEU A 603 6.48 33.13 -3.68
C LEU A 603 7.81 33.78 -4.02
N GLU A 604 7.81 34.73 -4.96
CA GLU A 604 8.97 35.56 -5.33
C GLU A 604 8.56 37.02 -5.37
N LEU A 605 9.36 37.90 -4.76
CA LEU A 605 9.12 39.33 -4.69
C LEU A 605 9.76 40.08 -5.88
N ASP A 606 8.97 40.85 -6.60
CA ASP A 606 9.49 41.93 -7.44
C ASP A 606 9.80 43.14 -6.53
N ALA A 607 11.05 43.28 -6.17
CA ALA A 607 11.52 44.35 -5.28
C ALA A 607 11.32 45.77 -5.88
N THR A 608 11.14 45.88 -7.21
CA THR A 608 10.97 47.18 -7.90
C THR A 608 9.58 47.75 -7.65
N ILE A 609 8.58 46.91 -7.65
CA ILE A 609 7.17 47.31 -7.51
C ILE A 609 6.55 46.89 -6.17
N GLY A 610 7.27 46.10 -5.36
CA GLY A 610 6.82 45.62 -4.05
C GLY A 610 5.64 44.67 -4.09
N ARG A 611 5.50 43.87 -5.16
CA ARG A 611 4.43 42.86 -5.36
C ARG A 611 5.04 41.49 -5.70
N LEU A 612 4.26 40.46 -5.66
CA LEU A 612 4.72 39.09 -6.00
C LEU A 612 4.87 38.93 -7.51
N ALA A 613 6.10 38.64 -7.95
CA ALA A 613 6.43 38.26 -9.33
C ALA A 613 6.07 36.81 -9.62
N LYS A 614 5.88 35.99 -8.55
CA LYS A 614 5.56 34.58 -8.67
C LYS A 614 4.66 34.15 -7.51
N LEU A 615 3.63 33.38 -7.85
CA LEU A 615 2.79 32.65 -6.91
C LEU A 615 2.44 31.32 -7.56
N ILE A 616 3.02 30.23 -7.05
CA ILE A 616 2.77 28.87 -7.53
C ILE A 616 2.30 28.02 -6.34
N LEU A 617 1.21 27.27 -6.57
CA LEU A 617 0.78 26.21 -5.67
C LEU A 617 1.07 24.86 -6.27
N ARG A 618 1.51 23.94 -5.41
CA ARG A 618 1.64 22.52 -5.75
C ARG A 618 1.34 21.66 -4.53
N PRO A 619 0.86 20.42 -4.70
CA PRO A 619 0.82 19.49 -3.60
C PRO A 619 2.21 19.33 -3.01
N ALA A 620 2.32 19.31 -1.67
CA ALA A 620 3.59 18.99 -1.03
C ALA A 620 3.97 17.53 -1.36
N PRO A 621 5.27 17.20 -1.48
CA PRO A 621 5.70 15.83 -1.60
C PRO A 621 5.13 15.00 -0.44
N ALA A 622 4.71 13.77 -0.70
CA ALA A 622 4.31 12.85 0.35
C ALA A 622 5.54 12.54 1.22
N THR A 623 5.51 12.94 2.47
CA THR A 623 6.56 12.66 3.46
C THR A 623 6.43 11.25 4.00
#